data_6682bd5ce63a0050d11637d706bde1dd
#
_entry.id   6682bd5ce63a0050d11637d706bde1dd
#
_cell.length_a   1.000
_cell.length_b   1.000
_cell.length_c   1.000
_cell.angle_alpha   90.00
_cell.angle_beta   90.00
_cell.angle_gamma   90.00
#
_symmetry.space_group_name_H-M   'P 1'
#
loop_
_entity.id
_entity.type
_entity.pdbx_description
1 polymer ?
#
loop_
_entity_poly.entity_id
_entity_poly.type
_entity_poly.pdbx_seq_one_letter_code
_entity_poly.pdbx_strand_id
1 'polypeptide(L)'
;REIAGKINAEAREFTEFLQKANDTEKNHLRLEVDKLNRAQVEWVKVVTGMLDHVFALNQAGRQSGQEKLVRQLDNFQVACRDVARRVGVVTHEPKPEEGFDTGKHQLRDPEAEPEVGAKIIGIAAQGLSHQGQVLRKAVVVIEGEEPGQAPPDASKPKAKKKA
;
A
#
# COMPACT_ATOMS: atom_id res chain seq x y z
N ARG A 1 19.80 -13.05 -62.89
CA ARG A 1 19.21 -13.88 -61.82
C ARG A 1 20.09 -13.94 -60.56
N GLU A 2 21.40 -13.88 -60.69
CA GLU A 2 22.36 -13.96 -59.57
C GLU A 2 22.27 -12.70 -58.64
N ILE A 3 22.17 -11.51 -59.20
CA ILE A 3 22.06 -10.24 -58.46
C ILE A 3 20.77 -10.18 -57.60
N ALA A 4 19.65 -10.62 -58.19
CA ALA A 4 18.38 -10.67 -57.44
C ALA A 4 18.44 -11.67 -56.25
N GLY A 5 19.18 -12.78 -56.42
CA GLY A 5 19.42 -13.73 -55.33
C GLY A 5 20.23 -13.12 -54.18
N LYS A 6 21.31 -12.38 -54.50
CA LYS A 6 22.13 -11.69 -53.50
C LYS A 6 21.35 -10.62 -52.74
N ILE A 7 20.58 -9.77 -53.45
CA ILE A 7 19.75 -8.75 -52.82
C ILE A 7 18.72 -9.38 -51.87
N ASN A 8 18.06 -10.46 -52.25
CA ASN A 8 17.12 -11.15 -51.39
C ASN A 8 17.79 -11.79 -50.16
N ALA A 9 19.00 -12.30 -50.27
CA ALA A 9 19.76 -12.83 -49.14
C ALA A 9 20.13 -11.71 -48.16
N GLU A 10 20.69 -10.59 -48.64
CA GLU A 10 21.02 -9.43 -47.81
C GLU A 10 19.79 -8.83 -47.15
N ALA A 11 18.65 -8.75 -47.85
CA ALA A 11 17.40 -8.25 -47.29
C ALA A 11 16.88 -9.15 -46.13
N ARG A 12 17.05 -10.48 -46.27
CA ARG A 12 16.71 -11.40 -45.16
C ARG A 12 17.63 -11.24 -43.98
N GLU A 13 18.94 -11.22 -44.20
CA GLU A 13 19.91 -11.00 -43.11
C GLU A 13 19.67 -9.67 -42.40
N PHE A 14 19.37 -8.60 -43.13
CA PHE A 14 19.04 -7.31 -42.55
C PHE A 14 17.73 -7.36 -41.72
N THR A 15 16.71 -8.06 -42.23
CA THR A 15 15.46 -8.25 -41.51
C THR A 15 15.66 -9.02 -40.22
N GLU A 16 16.44 -10.12 -40.27
CA GLU A 16 16.79 -10.90 -39.08
C GLU A 16 17.59 -10.09 -38.08
N PHE A 17 18.53 -9.28 -38.53
CA PHE A 17 19.29 -8.36 -37.68
C PHE A 17 18.39 -7.35 -36.98
N LEU A 18 17.48 -6.69 -37.73
CA LEU A 18 16.53 -5.75 -37.16
C LEU A 18 15.60 -6.41 -36.14
N GLN A 19 15.11 -7.59 -36.43
CA GLN A 19 14.25 -8.34 -35.52
C GLN A 19 14.99 -8.69 -34.23
N LYS A 20 16.23 -9.16 -34.32
CA LYS A 20 17.07 -9.50 -33.18
C LYS A 20 17.41 -8.25 -32.34
N ALA A 21 17.69 -7.11 -32.96
CA ALA A 21 17.94 -5.85 -32.30
C ALA A 21 16.69 -5.38 -31.54
N ASN A 22 15.51 -5.43 -32.18
CA ASN A 22 14.22 -5.09 -31.58
C ASN A 22 13.88 -5.99 -30.38
N ASP A 23 14.11 -7.29 -30.50
CA ASP A 23 13.86 -8.24 -29.40
C ASP A 23 14.81 -8.00 -28.21
N THR A 24 16.07 -7.65 -28.50
CA THR A 24 17.03 -7.28 -27.46
C THR A 24 16.60 -6.00 -26.73
N GLU A 25 16.17 -4.98 -27.46
CA GLU A 25 15.68 -3.72 -26.91
C GLU A 25 14.41 -3.93 -26.07
N LYS A 26 13.45 -4.70 -26.59
CA LYS A 26 12.24 -5.07 -25.83
C LYS A 26 12.55 -5.78 -24.52
N ASN A 27 13.50 -6.71 -24.54
CA ASN A 27 13.90 -7.41 -23.33
C ASN A 27 14.58 -6.48 -22.33
N HIS A 28 15.42 -5.56 -22.80
CA HIS A 28 16.03 -4.55 -21.94
C HIS A 28 14.97 -3.64 -21.30
N LEU A 29 14.03 -3.14 -22.09
CA LEU A 29 12.93 -2.31 -21.58
C LEU A 29 12.06 -3.04 -20.55
N ARG A 30 11.76 -4.32 -20.77
CA ARG A 30 11.03 -5.12 -19.79
C ARG A 30 11.79 -5.23 -18.46
N LEU A 31 13.08 -5.48 -18.50
CA LEU A 31 13.91 -5.55 -17.29
C LEU A 31 13.95 -4.20 -16.54
N GLU A 32 14.03 -3.08 -17.28
CA GLU A 32 14.00 -1.76 -16.66
C GLU A 32 12.62 -1.45 -16.04
N VAL A 33 11.52 -1.79 -16.71
CA VAL A 33 10.17 -1.66 -16.16
C VAL A 33 10.01 -2.49 -14.90
N ASP A 34 10.50 -3.75 -14.90
CA ASP A 34 10.43 -4.61 -13.71
C ASP A 34 11.22 -4.05 -12.53
N LYS A 35 12.41 -3.47 -12.78
CA LYS A 35 13.20 -2.80 -11.74
C LYS A 35 12.47 -1.60 -11.17
N LEU A 36 11.89 -0.76 -12.03
CA LEU A 36 11.13 0.41 -11.61
C LEU A 36 9.90 0.01 -10.78
N ASN A 37 9.17 -1.00 -11.21
CA ASN A 37 8.01 -1.51 -10.47
C ASN A 37 8.40 -2.03 -9.08
N ARG A 38 9.51 -2.78 -8.97
CA ARG A 38 10.02 -3.24 -7.67
C ARG A 38 10.41 -2.07 -6.78
N ALA A 39 11.14 -1.10 -7.31
CA ALA A 39 11.51 0.10 -6.57
C ALA A 39 10.28 0.87 -6.10
N GLN A 40 9.25 1.01 -6.93
CA GLN A 40 7.98 1.66 -6.57
C GLN A 40 7.29 0.94 -5.41
N VAL A 41 7.21 -0.38 -5.44
CA VAL A 41 6.61 -1.18 -4.35
C VAL A 41 7.36 -0.95 -3.04
N GLU A 42 8.71 -0.94 -3.06
CA GLU A 42 9.50 -0.69 -1.85
C GLU A 42 9.30 0.74 -1.32
N TRP A 43 9.25 1.74 -2.18
CA TRP A 43 8.95 3.12 -1.78
C TRP A 43 7.57 3.26 -1.15
N VAL A 44 6.56 2.63 -1.73
CA VAL A 44 5.21 2.62 -1.16
C VAL A 44 5.22 2.00 0.23
N LYS A 45 5.94 0.89 0.46
CA LYS A 45 6.09 0.28 1.79
C LYS A 45 6.73 1.24 2.80
N VAL A 46 7.78 1.95 2.41
CA VAL A 46 8.45 2.92 3.28
C VAL A 46 7.48 4.05 3.66
N VAL A 47 6.78 4.64 2.68
CA VAL A 47 5.82 5.72 2.93
C VAL A 47 4.67 5.25 3.82
N THR A 48 4.12 4.05 3.58
CA THR A 48 3.04 3.49 4.41
C THR A 48 3.51 3.24 5.85
N GLY A 49 4.73 2.71 6.02
CA GLY A 49 5.33 2.52 7.35
C GLY A 49 5.50 3.84 8.11
N MET A 50 5.97 4.89 7.44
CA MET A 50 6.07 6.22 8.04
C MET A 50 4.71 6.77 8.47
N LEU A 51 3.68 6.62 7.63
CA LEU A 51 2.32 7.07 7.96
C LEU A 51 1.75 6.31 9.17
N ASP A 52 2.05 5.02 9.31
CA ASP A 52 1.64 4.24 10.47
C ASP A 52 2.32 4.72 11.76
N HIS A 53 3.61 5.03 11.72
CA HIS A 53 4.30 5.59 12.86
C HIS A 53 3.76 6.96 13.26
N VAL A 54 3.46 7.82 12.29
CA VAL A 54 2.85 9.13 12.53
C VAL A 54 1.46 8.97 13.14
N PHE A 55 0.65 8.03 12.65
CA PHE A 55 -0.66 7.72 13.21
C PHE A 55 -0.55 7.23 14.66
N ALA A 56 0.33 6.27 14.94
CA ALA A 56 0.55 5.75 16.29
C ALA A 56 1.04 6.84 17.26
N LEU A 57 1.95 7.71 16.81
CA LEU A 57 2.43 8.83 17.59
C LEU A 57 1.32 9.83 17.91
N ASN A 58 0.46 10.12 16.95
CA ASN A 58 -0.69 10.99 17.16
C ASN A 58 -1.66 10.39 18.18
N GLN A 59 -1.98 9.10 18.09
CA GLN A 59 -2.81 8.41 19.05
C GLN A 59 -2.23 8.44 20.47
N ALA A 60 -0.93 8.18 20.61
CA ALA A 60 -0.23 8.29 21.90
C ALA A 60 -0.25 9.73 22.45
N GLY A 61 -0.08 10.74 21.58
CA GLY A 61 -0.17 12.13 21.94
C GLY A 61 -1.54 12.51 22.51
N ARG A 62 -2.61 12.02 21.90
CA ARG A 62 -4.00 12.23 22.39
C ARG A 62 -4.21 11.65 23.79
N GLN A 63 -3.60 10.50 24.08
CA GLN A 63 -3.67 9.88 25.42
C GLN A 63 -2.89 10.67 26.47
N SER A 64 -1.91 11.49 26.09
CA SER A 64 -1.10 12.28 27.03
C SER A 64 -1.87 13.43 27.70
N GLY A 65 -3.02 13.83 27.16
CA GLY A 65 -3.82 14.96 27.65
C GLY A 65 -3.19 16.35 27.41
N GLN A 66 -2.05 16.45 26.71
CA GLN A 66 -1.37 17.70 26.42
C GLN A 66 -1.91 18.33 25.13
N GLU A 67 -2.88 19.22 25.22
CA GLU A 67 -3.54 19.84 24.05
C GLU A 67 -2.57 20.47 23.04
N LYS A 68 -1.52 21.15 23.51
CA LYS A 68 -0.52 21.78 22.62
C LYS A 68 0.23 20.74 21.80
N LEU A 69 0.60 19.62 22.43
CA LEU A 69 1.27 18.50 21.76
C LEU A 69 0.33 17.86 20.74
N VAL A 70 -0.92 17.61 21.12
CA VAL A 70 -1.94 17.03 20.21
C VAL A 70 -2.09 17.88 18.96
N ARG A 71 -2.24 19.21 19.09
CA ARG A 71 -2.35 20.10 17.93
C ARG A 71 -1.11 20.06 17.02
N GLN A 72 0.09 19.98 17.60
CA GLN A 72 1.32 19.88 16.83
C GLN A 72 1.39 18.55 16.06
N LEU A 73 0.99 17.45 16.69
CA LEU A 73 0.97 16.13 16.06
C LEU A 73 -0.11 16.02 14.99
N ASP A 74 -1.30 16.63 15.20
CA ASP A 74 -2.33 16.70 14.17
C ASP A 74 -1.83 17.45 12.92
N ASN A 75 -1.19 18.61 13.09
CA ASN A 75 -0.61 19.36 11.98
C ASN A 75 0.48 18.56 11.26
N PHE A 76 1.34 17.87 12.01
CA PHE A 76 2.39 17.02 11.45
C PHE A 76 1.79 15.85 10.64
N GLN A 77 0.76 15.20 11.17
CA GLN A 77 0.05 14.12 10.47
C GLN A 77 -0.57 14.61 9.16
N VAL A 78 -1.22 15.78 9.17
CA VAL A 78 -1.77 16.37 7.95
C VAL A 78 -0.67 16.63 6.91
N ALA A 79 0.45 17.23 7.33
CA ALA A 79 1.57 17.49 6.43
C ALA A 79 2.14 16.19 5.83
N CYS A 80 2.31 15.13 6.62
CA CYS A 80 2.77 13.83 6.13
C CYS A 80 1.80 13.21 5.12
N ARG A 81 0.49 13.32 5.36
CA ARG A 81 -0.54 12.86 4.41
C ARG A 81 -0.51 13.62 3.09
N ASP A 82 -0.32 14.93 3.14
CA ASP A 82 -0.24 15.75 1.94
C ASP A 82 0.99 15.42 1.09
N VAL A 83 2.13 15.12 1.72
CA VAL A 83 3.32 14.62 1.02
C VAL A 83 3.07 13.24 0.41
N ALA A 84 2.44 12.33 1.16
CA ALA A 84 2.11 10.99 0.68
C ALA A 84 1.16 11.00 -0.54
N ARG A 85 0.18 11.91 -0.56
CA ARG A 85 -0.73 12.10 -1.71
C ARG A 85 0.01 12.43 -3.00
N ARG A 86 1.12 13.18 -2.93
CA ARG A 86 1.91 13.53 -4.13
C ARG A 86 2.53 12.30 -4.81
N VAL A 87 2.76 11.23 -4.06
CA VAL A 87 3.23 9.94 -4.58
C VAL A 87 2.10 8.92 -4.75
N GLY A 88 0.83 9.39 -4.69
CA GLY A 88 -0.36 8.57 -4.92
C GLY A 88 -0.79 7.72 -3.73
N VAL A 89 -0.19 7.88 -2.55
CA VAL A 89 -0.61 7.19 -1.32
C VAL A 89 -1.63 8.03 -0.58
N VAL A 90 -2.81 7.47 -0.33
CA VAL A 90 -3.92 8.12 0.36
C VAL A 90 -4.29 7.30 1.59
N THR A 91 -4.39 7.98 2.74
CA THR A 91 -4.90 7.39 3.98
C THR A 91 -6.41 7.50 4.05
N HIS A 92 -7.05 6.48 4.59
CA HIS A 92 -8.47 6.45 4.90
C HIS A 92 -8.66 6.25 6.40
N GLU A 93 -9.30 7.21 7.03
CA GLU A 93 -9.72 7.14 8.44
C GLU A 93 -11.24 7.28 8.46
N PRO A 94 -11.98 6.20 8.73
CA PRO A 94 -13.42 6.26 8.85
C PRO A 94 -13.81 7.19 10.01
N LYS A 95 -14.89 7.94 9.82
CA LYS A 95 -15.40 8.80 10.88
C LYS A 95 -16.17 7.99 11.91
N PRO A 96 -16.19 8.44 13.18
CA PRO A 96 -17.13 7.89 14.17
C PRO A 96 -18.56 7.93 13.61
N GLU A 97 -19.34 6.88 13.86
CA GLU A 97 -20.70 6.67 13.35
C GLU A 97 -20.81 6.40 11.84
N GLU A 98 -19.70 6.32 11.09
CA GLU A 98 -19.70 5.83 9.73
C GLU A 98 -20.12 4.33 9.72
N GLY A 99 -20.93 3.93 8.74
CA GLY A 99 -21.32 2.53 8.57
C GLY A 99 -20.13 1.66 8.17
N PHE A 100 -20.10 0.44 8.67
CA PHE A 100 -19.08 -0.53 8.30
C PHE A 100 -19.22 -0.92 6.81
N ASP A 101 -18.13 -0.79 6.05
CA ASP A 101 -18.00 -1.17 4.63
C ASP A 101 -16.90 -2.21 4.48
N THR A 102 -17.26 -3.44 4.13
CA THR A 102 -16.33 -4.55 3.95
C THR A 102 -15.26 -4.30 2.88
N GLY A 103 -15.51 -3.40 1.93
CA GLY A 103 -14.55 -3.00 0.90
C GLY A 103 -13.39 -2.16 1.45
N LYS A 104 -13.66 -1.34 2.46
CA LYS A 104 -12.73 -0.34 3.01
C LYS A 104 -12.29 -0.64 4.43
N HIS A 105 -13.11 -1.37 5.19
CA HIS A 105 -12.92 -1.61 6.61
C HIS A 105 -12.69 -3.08 6.88
N GLN A 106 -11.98 -3.36 7.97
CA GLN A 106 -11.74 -4.68 8.53
C GLN A 106 -11.93 -4.59 10.04
N LEU A 107 -12.59 -5.56 10.64
CA LEU A 107 -12.68 -5.65 12.08
C LEU A 107 -11.32 -6.00 12.69
N ARG A 108 -11.14 -5.60 13.94
CA ARG A 108 -9.94 -5.93 14.70
C ARG A 108 -9.84 -7.44 14.93
N ASP A 109 -10.95 -8.10 15.22
CA ASP A 109 -11.06 -9.55 15.22
C ASP A 109 -11.45 -10.04 13.83
N PRO A 110 -10.57 -10.74 13.11
CA PRO A 110 -10.87 -11.24 11.76
C PRO A 110 -11.94 -12.35 11.74
N GLU A 111 -12.25 -12.96 12.88
CA GLU A 111 -13.29 -14.01 13.02
C GLU A 111 -14.66 -13.40 13.38
N ALA A 112 -14.71 -12.12 13.77
CA ALA A 112 -15.96 -11.46 14.08
C ALA A 112 -16.72 -11.11 12.79
N GLU A 113 -18.01 -11.43 12.76
CA GLU A 113 -18.92 -10.99 11.69
C GLU A 113 -19.59 -9.68 12.11
N PRO A 114 -19.47 -8.61 11.30
CA PRO A 114 -20.12 -7.34 11.63
C PRO A 114 -21.64 -7.49 11.53
N GLU A 115 -22.37 -6.99 12.50
CA GLU A 115 -23.82 -6.87 12.38
C GLU A 115 -24.18 -5.90 11.24
N VAL A 116 -25.31 -6.18 10.58
CA VAL A 116 -25.81 -5.33 9.50
C VAL A 116 -26.13 -3.94 10.05
N GLY A 117 -25.40 -2.92 9.55
CA GLY A 117 -25.55 -1.54 10.02
C GLY A 117 -24.70 -1.18 11.24
N ALA A 118 -23.74 -2.02 11.62
CA ALA A 118 -22.79 -1.72 12.70
C ALA A 118 -22.09 -0.37 12.46
N LYS A 119 -22.03 0.45 13.53
CA LYS A 119 -21.39 1.76 13.50
C LYS A 119 -19.95 1.66 14.00
N ILE A 120 -19.06 2.40 13.36
CA ILE A 120 -17.66 2.50 13.76
C ILE A 120 -17.59 3.43 14.98
N ILE A 121 -16.99 2.94 16.07
CA ILE A 121 -16.75 3.72 17.30
C ILE A 121 -15.28 4.12 17.47
N GLY A 122 -14.36 3.45 16.76
CA GLY A 122 -12.94 3.73 16.85
C GLY A 122 -12.13 3.17 15.70
N ILE A 123 -10.88 3.61 15.60
CA ILE A 123 -9.93 3.20 14.58
C ILE A 123 -8.69 2.64 15.27
N ALA A 124 -8.38 1.38 15.01
CA ALA A 124 -7.16 0.73 15.50
C ALA A 124 -5.98 0.93 14.53
N ALA A 125 -6.26 0.94 13.21
CA ALA A 125 -5.27 1.25 12.20
C ALA A 125 -5.93 1.93 10.98
N GLN A 126 -5.23 2.91 10.41
CA GLN A 126 -5.70 3.62 9.21
C GLN A 126 -5.67 2.72 7.98
N GLY A 127 -6.64 2.90 7.09
CA GLY A 127 -6.63 2.30 5.76
C GLY A 127 -5.68 3.04 4.83
N LEU A 128 -5.17 2.36 3.83
CA LEU A 128 -4.22 2.89 2.86
C LEU A 128 -4.60 2.47 1.44
N SER A 129 -4.53 3.40 0.51
CA SER A 129 -4.68 3.13 -0.92
C SER A 129 -3.53 3.76 -1.69
N HIS A 130 -3.17 3.17 -2.84
CA HIS A 130 -2.18 3.71 -3.76
C HIS A 130 -2.76 3.69 -5.17
N GLN A 131 -2.78 4.84 -5.83
CA GLN A 131 -3.32 5.00 -7.19
C GLN A 131 -4.75 4.43 -7.33
N GLY A 132 -5.58 4.60 -6.31
CA GLY A 132 -6.97 4.13 -6.28
C GLY A 132 -7.14 2.65 -5.88
N GLN A 133 -6.08 1.88 -5.75
CA GLN A 133 -6.13 0.51 -5.26
C GLN A 133 -5.96 0.45 -3.74
N VAL A 134 -6.82 -0.29 -3.05
CA VAL A 134 -6.72 -0.49 -1.60
C VAL A 134 -5.52 -1.40 -1.32
N LEU A 135 -4.51 -0.85 -0.63
CA LEU A 135 -3.36 -1.61 -0.14
C LEU A 135 -3.68 -2.32 1.17
N ARG A 136 -4.41 -1.62 2.04
CA ARG A 136 -4.82 -2.11 3.35
C ARG A 136 -6.13 -1.45 3.77
N LYS A 137 -7.07 -2.25 4.26
CA LYS A 137 -8.31 -1.75 4.83
C LYS A 137 -8.04 -1.08 6.18
N ALA A 138 -8.89 -0.11 6.55
CA ALA A 138 -8.84 0.46 7.90
C ALA A 138 -9.29 -0.60 8.91
N VAL A 139 -8.51 -0.79 9.99
CA VAL A 139 -8.92 -1.64 11.10
C VAL A 139 -9.75 -0.81 12.05
N VAL A 140 -11.01 -1.17 12.21
CA VAL A 140 -12.00 -0.41 12.98
C VAL A 140 -12.51 -1.24 14.15
N VAL A 141 -13.02 -0.53 15.14
CA VAL A 141 -13.76 -1.07 16.28
C VAL A 141 -15.22 -0.66 16.09
N ILE A 142 -16.14 -1.61 16.17
CA ILE A 142 -17.58 -1.38 16.05
C ILE A 142 -18.27 -1.42 17.42
N GLU A 143 -19.46 -0.88 17.48
CA GLU A 143 -20.30 -0.91 18.70
C GLU A 143 -20.60 -2.36 19.09
N GLY A 144 -20.34 -2.72 20.35
CA GLY A 144 -20.48 -4.09 20.86
C GLY A 144 -19.18 -4.91 20.91
N GLU A 145 -18.10 -4.44 20.34
CA GLU A 145 -16.77 -5.06 20.46
C GLU A 145 -16.05 -4.50 21.69
N GLU A 146 -15.72 -5.38 22.66
CA GLU A 146 -14.94 -4.96 23.82
C GLU A 146 -13.56 -4.41 23.38
N PRO A 147 -13.06 -3.31 23.99
CA PRO A 147 -11.74 -2.77 23.67
C PRO A 147 -10.65 -3.71 24.16
N GLY A 148 -10.46 -4.81 23.46
CA GLY A 148 -9.41 -5.80 23.72
C GLY A 148 -8.02 -5.26 23.39
N GLN A 149 -7.01 -5.80 24.05
CA GLN A 149 -5.59 -5.45 24.04
C GLN A 149 -5.01 -5.13 22.65
N ALA A 150 -3.95 -4.29 22.63
CA ALA A 150 -3.23 -3.88 21.42
C ALA A 150 -2.94 -5.01 20.42
N PRO A 151 -2.96 -4.75 19.10
CA PRO A 151 -2.71 -5.79 18.10
C PRO A 151 -1.37 -6.44 18.32
N PRO A 152 -1.25 -7.78 18.15
CA PRO A 152 0.05 -8.45 18.24
C PRO A 152 0.97 -7.88 17.16
N ASP A 153 2.16 -7.50 17.61
CA ASP A 153 3.26 -7.00 16.79
C ASP A 153 3.50 -7.94 15.58
N ALA A 154 3.19 -7.46 14.39
CA ALA A 154 3.32 -8.21 13.13
C ALA A 154 4.78 -8.52 12.76
N SER A 155 5.75 -8.16 13.61
CA SER A 155 7.20 -8.32 13.38
C SER A 155 7.82 -9.61 13.92
N LYS A 156 7.04 -10.50 14.60
CA LYS A 156 7.60 -11.77 15.11
C LYS A 156 7.41 -12.92 14.11
N PRO A 157 8.50 -13.52 13.59
CA PRO A 157 8.40 -14.70 12.74
C PRO A 157 7.84 -15.88 13.54
N LYS A 158 6.79 -16.53 13.00
CA LYS A 158 6.21 -17.75 13.58
C LYS A 158 7.29 -18.83 13.76
N ALA A 159 7.63 -19.13 14.98
CA ALA A 159 8.51 -20.25 15.33
C ALA A 159 7.88 -21.55 14.83
N LYS A 160 8.56 -22.24 13.89
CA LYS A 160 8.19 -23.57 13.43
C LYS A 160 8.27 -24.54 14.61
N LYS A 161 7.14 -25.03 15.11
CA LYS A 161 7.11 -26.23 15.96
C LYS A 161 7.59 -27.42 15.13
N LYS A 162 8.76 -27.95 15.46
CA LYS A 162 9.18 -29.30 15.04
C LYS A 162 8.45 -30.31 15.90
N ALA A 163 7.70 -31.19 15.26
CA ALA A 163 7.29 -32.47 15.83
C ALA A 163 8.44 -33.48 15.64
#